data_bf32208695b700c48d95615e944cf59d
#
_entry.id   bf32208695b700c48d95615e944cf59d
#
_cell.length_a   1.000
_cell.length_b   1.000
_cell.length_c   1.000
_cell.angle_alpha   90.00
_cell.angle_beta   90.00
_cell.angle_gamma   90.00
#
_symmetry.space_group_name_H-M   'P 1'
#
loop_
_entity.id
_entity.type
_entity.pdbx_description
1 polymer ?
#
loop_
_entity_poly.entity_id
_entity_poly.type
_entity_poly.pdbx_seq_one_letter_code
_entity_poly.pdbx_strand_id
1 'polypeptide(L)'
;MAEDLNRLLPRDPKVLVIDIETSPNVVYAWGLWDQNIGISQVIEPSRVLCFAAKWVGQKKVMFYGEREGRERMITAAWDLLNEADVVVGYNHVQFDLPHLHREFVLAGMLPPSPAQDVDLLKVNRQRFKFASNKLGYVTEALGLETKIETGGQNLWNEVLKGDKKAWAEFRKYNIQDVLITEQLFE
;
A
#
# COMPACT_ATOMS: atom_id res chain seq x y z
N MET A 1 41.44 -2.92 -10.70
CA MET A 1 41.60 -3.32 -9.28
C MET A 1 40.84 -2.40 -8.29
N ALA A 2 40.77 -1.05 -8.47
CA ALA A 2 40.01 -0.17 -7.59
C ALA A 2 38.49 -0.28 -7.81
N GLU A 3 38.01 -0.55 -9.04
CA GLU A 3 36.57 -0.74 -9.35
C GLU A 3 36.00 -2.04 -8.81
N ASP A 4 36.80 -3.10 -8.64
CA ASP A 4 36.35 -4.37 -8.08
C ASP A 4 36.16 -4.33 -6.54
N LEU A 5 36.93 -3.48 -5.85
CA LEU A 5 36.79 -3.32 -4.37
C LEU A 5 35.51 -2.60 -3.96
N ASN A 6 35.01 -1.65 -4.77
CA ASN A 6 33.73 -0.99 -4.52
C ASN A 6 32.52 -1.93 -4.66
N ARG A 7 32.66 -3.05 -5.39
CA ARG A 7 31.63 -4.10 -5.47
C ARG A 7 31.50 -4.95 -4.21
N LEU A 8 32.52 -4.95 -3.36
CA LEU A 8 32.58 -5.74 -2.11
C LEU A 8 32.17 -4.95 -0.87
N LEU A 9 32.00 -3.62 -0.98
CA LEU A 9 31.45 -2.82 0.11
C LEU A 9 29.93 -3.04 0.19
N PRO A 10 29.39 -3.26 1.40
CA PRO A 10 27.94 -3.34 1.58
C PRO A 10 27.32 -2.01 1.13
N ARG A 11 26.44 -2.06 0.12
CA ARG A 11 25.65 -0.90 -0.29
C ARG A 11 24.62 -0.58 0.79
N ASP A 12 24.22 0.67 0.89
CA ASP A 12 23.09 1.03 1.73
C ASP A 12 21.83 0.26 1.29
N PRO A 13 21.04 -0.28 2.24
CA PRO A 13 19.84 -1.02 1.92
C PRO A 13 18.83 -0.14 1.19
N LYS A 14 18.20 -0.67 0.16
CA LYS A 14 17.08 -0.03 -0.54
C LYS A 14 15.81 -0.22 0.27
N VAL A 15 15.37 0.83 0.93
CA VAL A 15 14.17 0.83 1.78
C VAL A 15 13.00 1.43 1.01
N LEU A 16 11.97 0.63 0.76
CA LEU A 16 10.76 1.01 0.05
C LEU A 16 9.62 1.22 1.04
N VAL A 17 9.01 2.41 1.05
CA VAL A 17 7.71 2.64 1.69
C VAL A 17 6.63 2.42 0.63
N ILE A 18 5.60 1.63 0.93
CA ILE A 18 4.51 1.31 0.00
C ILE A 18 3.16 1.28 0.73
N ASP A 19 2.12 1.71 0.02
CA ASP A 19 0.73 1.66 0.45
C ASP A 19 -0.18 1.44 -0.76
N ILE A 20 -1.20 0.59 -0.62
CA ILE A 20 -2.16 0.28 -1.68
C ILE A 20 -3.57 0.70 -1.32
N GLU A 21 -4.40 0.88 -2.35
CA GLU A 21 -5.84 0.98 -2.21
C GLU A 21 -6.55 -0.12 -2.99
N THR A 22 -7.60 -0.67 -2.40
CA THR A 22 -8.36 -1.77 -3.01
C THR A 22 -9.82 -1.40 -3.25
N SER A 23 -10.44 -2.07 -4.22
CA SER A 23 -11.89 -2.09 -4.33
C SER A 23 -12.50 -2.94 -3.20
N PRO A 24 -13.75 -2.69 -2.80
CA PRO A 24 -14.51 -3.65 -2.01
C PRO A 24 -14.82 -4.91 -2.83
N ASN A 25 -15.21 -6.00 -2.15
CA ASN A 25 -15.93 -7.07 -2.82
C ASN A 25 -17.33 -6.60 -3.19
N VAL A 26 -17.82 -6.96 -4.37
CA VAL A 26 -19.22 -6.79 -4.76
C VAL A 26 -19.92 -8.12 -4.54
N VAL A 27 -21.00 -8.11 -3.76
CA VAL A 27 -21.66 -9.36 -3.34
C VAL A 27 -23.19 -9.22 -3.39
N TYR A 28 -23.88 -10.35 -3.60
CA TYR A 28 -25.31 -10.44 -3.31
C TYR A 28 -25.53 -10.66 -1.81
N ALA A 29 -26.32 -9.79 -1.18
CA ALA A 29 -26.72 -9.93 0.21
C ALA A 29 -28.24 -9.83 0.31
N TRP A 30 -28.86 -10.71 1.11
CA TRP A 30 -30.31 -10.73 1.33
C TRP A 30 -30.77 -9.79 2.45
N GLY A 31 -29.81 -9.32 3.27
CA GLY A 31 -30.04 -8.38 4.36
C GLY A 31 -28.83 -7.48 4.53
N LEU A 32 -28.95 -6.41 5.34
CA LEU A 32 -27.85 -5.46 5.60
C LEU A 32 -27.07 -5.78 6.89
N TRP A 33 -27.63 -6.58 7.77
CA TRP A 33 -27.07 -6.86 9.10
C TRP A 33 -26.84 -8.36 9.28
N ASP A 34 -25.81 -8.71 10.04
CA ASP A 34 -25.48 -10.08 10.46
C ASP A 34 -25.41 -11.11 9.30
N GLN A 35 -24.85 -10.67 8.16
CA GLN A 35 -24.72 -11.52 6.98
C GLN A 35 -23.37 -12.24 6.97
N ASN A 36 -23.42 -13.58 6.86
CA ASN A 36 -22.29 -14.39 6.46
C ASN A 36 -22.30 -14.55 4.95
N ILE A 37 -21.36 -13.89 4.25
CA ILE A 37 -21.27 -13.93 2.80
C ILE A 37 -20.52 -15.19 2.36
N GLY A 38 -21.24 -16.09 1.67
CA GLY A 38 -20.64 -17.26 1.04
C GLY A 38 -19.92 -16.89 -0.27
N ILE A 39 -18.91 -17.68 -0.65
CA ILE A 39 -18.14 -17.42 -1.88
C ILE A 39 -19.01 -17.36 -3.15
N SER A 40 -20.11 -18.14 -3.19
CA SER A 40 -21.09 -18.13 -4.29
C SER A 40 -21.87 -16.83 -4.43
N GLN A 41 -21.85 -15.97 -3.41
CA GLN A 41 -22.50 -14.65 -3.42
C GLN A 41 -21.58 -13.55 -3.94
N VAL A 42 -20.28 -13.83 -4.10
CA VAL A 42 -19.31 -12.86 -4.61
C VAL A 42 -19.49 -12.69 -6.11
N ILE A 43 -19.80 -11.48 -6.55
CA ILE A 43 -19.94 -11.06 -7.95
C ILE A 43 -18.58 -10.63 -8.48
N GLU A 44 -17.93 -9.71 -7.75
CA GLU A 44 -16.59 -9.21 -8.06
C GLU A 44 -15.74 -9.25 -6.81
N PRO A 45 -14.64 -10.01 -6.81
CA PRO A 45 -13.69 -9.98 -5.69
C PRO A 45 -12.95 -8.65 -5.65
N SER A 46 -12.50 -8.27 -4.45
CA SER A 46 -11.66 -7.08 -4.30
C SER A 46 -10.40 -7.19 -5.17
N ARG A 47 -9.91 -6.06 -5.67
CA ARG A 47 -8.68 -5.95 -6.44
C ARG A 47 -7.91 -4.69 -6.06
N VAL A 48 -6.62 -4.65 -6.34
CA VAL A 48 -5.82 -3.45 -6.17
C VAL A 48 -6.24 -2.42 -7.22
N LEU A 49 -6.59 -1.21 -6.77
CA LEU A 49 -6.97 -0.06 -7.60
C LEU A 49 -5.78 0.83 -7.91
N CYS A 50 -4.94 1.08 -6.93
CA CYS A 50 -3.70 1.83 -7.09
C CYS A 50 -2.72 1.49 -5.97
N PHE A 51 -1.48 1.95 -6.15
CA PHE A 51 -0.51 2.02 -5.08
C PHE A 51 0.34 3.29 -5.21
N ALA A 52 0.83 3.77 -4.08
CA ALA A 52 1.91 4.73 -4.00
C ALA A 52 3.13 4.07 -3.35
N ALA A 53 4.32 4.50 -3.77
CA ALA A 53 5.56 4.01 -3.19
C ALA A 53 6.66 5.06 -3.23
N LYS A 54 7.60 4.99 -2.31
CA LYS A 54 8.72 5.92 -2.20
C LYS A 54 9.95 5.21 -1.66
N TRP A 55 11.09 5.44 -2.29
CA TRP A 55 12.36 5.07 -1.71
C TRP A 55 12.73 6.05 -0.60
N VAL A 56 13.01 5.56 0.59
CA VAL A 56 13.46 6.39 1.72
C VAL A 56 14.69 7.22 1.32
N GLY A 57 14.67 8.49 1.71
CA GLY A 57 15.71 9.45 1.33
C GLY A 57 15.56 10.05 -0.08
N GLN A 58 14.65 9.57 -0.93
CA GLN A 58 14.38 10.18 -2.23
C GLN A 58 13.16 11.11 -2.16
N LYS A 59 13.16 12.19 -2.98
CA LYS A 59 12.04 13.16 -3.01
C LYS A 59 10.83 12.65 -3.80
N LYS A 60 11.05 11.72 -4.75
CA LYS A 60 10.02 11.29 -5.69
C LYS A 60 9.11 10.25 -5.05
N VAL A 61 7.81 10.53 -5.00
CA VAL A 61 6.77 9.53 -4.76
C VAL A 61 6.27 9.00 -6.10
N MET A 62 6.24 7.71 -6.24
CA MET A 62 5.69 6.99 -7.40
C MET A 62 4.23 6.68 -7.12
N PHE A 63 3.38 6.80 -8.14
CA PHE A 63 1.98 6.42 -8.08
C PHE A 63 1.58 5.72 -9.37
N TYR A 64 0.87 4.60 -9.22
CA TYR A 64 0.32 3.83 -10.32
C TYR A 64 -1.11 3.43 -10.01
N GLY A 65 -2.03 3.69 -10.93
CA GLY A 65 -3.43 3.32 -10.82
C GLY A 65 -3.89 2.42 -11.96
N GLU A 66 -4.89 1.57 -11.71
CA GLU A 66 -5.44 0.68 -12.74
C GLU A 66 -5.99 1.45 -13.94
N ARG A 67 -6.38 2.70 -13.74
CA ARG A 67 -6.90 3.58 -14.78
C ARG A 67 -5.86 3.93 -15.84
N GLU A 68 -4.59 4.06 -15.47
CA GLU A 68 -3.48 4.31 -16.39
C GLU A 68 -2.90 3.03 -17.00
N GLY A 69 -3.47 1.87 -16.65
CA GLY A 69 -3.10 0.55 -17.16
C GLY A 69 -2.79 -0.43 -16.03
N ARG A 70 -3.69 -1.42 -15.85
CA ARG A 70 -3.59 -2.43 -14.79
C ARG A 70 -2.29 -3.24 -14.87
N GLU A 71 -1.94 -3.75 -16.05
CA GLU A 71 -0.72 -4.53 -16.25
C GLU A 71 0.53 -3.72 -15.86
N ARG A 72 0.61 -2.46 -16.30
CA ARG A 72 1.69 -1.54 -15.95
C ARG A 72 1.77 -1.31 -14.44
N MET A 73 0.63 -1.16 -13.77
CA MET A 73 0.56 -0.99 -12.32
C MET A 73 1.11 -2.22 -11.60
N ILE A 74 0.68 -3.41 -11.97
CA ILE A 74 1.10 -4.66 -11.34
C ILE A 74 2.59 -4.92 -11.58
N THR A 75 3.07 -4.74 -12.81
CA THR A 75 4.50 -4.88 -13.14
C THR A 75 5.35 -3.90 -12.33
N ALA A 76 4.94 -2.63 -12.25
CA ALA A 76 5.68 -1.63 -11.48
C ALA A 76 5.73 -1.96 -9.97
N ALA A 77 4.63 -2.48 -9.39
CA ALA A 77 4.64 -2.93 -8.00
C ALA A 77 5.60 -4.10 -7.79
N TRP A 78 5.59 -5.07 -8.72
CA TRP A 78 6.49 -6.21 -8.68
C TRP A 78 7.95 -5.79 -8.79
N ASP A 79 8.30 -4.91 -9.74
CA ASP A 79 9.67 -4.41 -9.94
C ASP A 79 10.19 -3.72 -8.68
N LEU A 80 9.38 -2.87 -8.04
CA LEU A 80 9.76 -2.15 -6.82
C LEU A 80 9.98 -3.10 -5.65
N LEU A 81 9.09 -4.06 -5.44
CA LEU A 81 9.25 -5.07 -4.38
C LEU A 81 10.43 -5.99 -4.65
N ASN A 82 10.67 -6.36 -5.91
CA ASN A 82 11.82 -7.19 -6.29
C ASN A 82 13.17 -6.48 -6.11
N GLU A 83 13.18 -5.14 -6.15
CA GLU A 83 14.37 -4.31 -5.97
C GLU A 83 14.64 -3.96 -4.50
N ALA A 84 13.62 -4.02 -3.64
CA ALA A 84 13.69 -3.63 -2.24
C ALA A 84 14.48 -4.64 -1.40
N ASP A 85 15.36 -4.13 -0.51
CA ASP A 85 15.96 -4.94 0.56
C ASP A 85 15.08 -4.91 1.82
N VAL A 86 14.37 -3.78 2.04
CA VAL A 86 13.43 -3.57 3.15
C VAL A 86 12.15 -2.96 2.62
N VAL A 87 11.02 -3.50 3.05
CA VAL A 87 9.69 -2.94 2.76
C VAL A 87 9.09 -2.41 4.05
N VAL A 88 8.67 -1.15 4.02
CA VAL A 88 8.04 -0.44 5.15
C VAL A 88 6.59 -0.13 4.79
N GLY A 89 5.69 -0.32 5.74
CA GLY A 89 4.30 0.07 5.58
C GLY A 89 3.54 0.02 6.90
N TYR A 90 2.28 0.37 6.86
CA TYR A 90 1.39 0.34 8.02
C TYR A 90 0.35 -0.75 7.90
N ASN A 91 0.52 -1.88 8.58
CA ASN A 91 -0.26 -3.11 8.41
C ASN A 91 0.00 -3.84 7.07
N HIS A 92 1.05 -3.50 6.36
CA HIS A 92 1.31 -3.98 5.00
C HIS A 92 1.52 -5.50 4.92
N VAL A 93 2.08 -6.12 5.95
CA VAL A 93 2.27 -7.58 6.01
C VAL A 93 0.94 -8.34 6.02
N GLN A 94 -0.12 -7.75 6.60
CA GLN A 94 -1.44 -8.37 6.70
C GLN A 94 -2.38 -7.93 5.59
N PHE A 95 -2.11 -6.81 4.91
CA PHE A 95 -3.01 -6.22 3.93
C PHE A 95 -2.35 -6.03 2.56
N ASP A 96 -1.39 -5.14 2.44
CA ASP A 96 -0.85 -4.72 1.15
C ASP A 96 -0.14 -5.86 0.41
N LEU A 97 0.80 -6.52 1.07
CA LEU A 97 1.59 -7.58 0.46
C LEU A 97 0.73 -8.79 0.03
N PRO A 98 -0.21 -9.30 0.84
CA PRO A 98 -1.09 -10.39 0.40
C PRO A 98 -1.93 -10.01 -0.83
N HIS A 99 -2.43 -8.77 -0.92
CA HIS A 99 -3.16 -8.30 -2.09
C HIS A 99 -2.27 -8.22 -3.32
N LEU A 100 -1.08 -7.62 -3.20
CA LEU A 100 -0.12 -7.53 -4.31
C LEU A 100 0.36 -8.92 -4.78
N HIS A 101 0.71 -9.81 -3.85
CA HIS A 101 1.11 -11.18 -4.19
C HIS A 101 0.01 -11.95 -4.92
N ARG A 102 -1.25 -11.77 -4.52
CA ARG A 102 -2.39 -12.32 -5.26
C ARG A 102 -2.45 -11.78 -6.69
N GLU A 103 -2.28 -10.46 -6.87
CA GLU A 103 -2.26 -9.85 -8.20
C GLU A 103 -1.10 -10.40 -9.07
N PHE A 104 0.08 -10.59 -8.48
CA PHE A 104 1.24 -11.18 -9.19
C PHE A 104 0.94 -12.61 -9.66
N VAL A 105 0.41 -13.44 -8.78
CA VAL A 105 0.05 -14.83 -9.13
C VAL A 105 -1.02 -14.88 -10.23
N LEU A 106 -2.04 -14.02 -10.13
CA LEU A 106 -3.08 -13.91 -11.15
C LEU A 106 -2.56 -13.41 -12.51
N ALA A 107 -1.50 -12.60 -12.49
CA ALA A 107 -0.79 -12.15 -13.68
C ALA A 107 0.25 -13.17 -14.21
N GLY A 108 0.39 -14.35 -13.57
CA GLY A 108 1.36 -15.38 -13.96
C GLY A 108 2.82 -15.02 -13.62
N MET A 109 3.04 -14.06 -12.73
CA MET A 109 4.37 -13.63 -12.30
C MET A 109 4.87 -14.51 -11.15
N LEU A 110 6.19 -14.72 -11.10
CA LEU A 110 6.84 -15.33 -9.95
C LEU A 110 6.84 -14.35 -8.76
N PRO A 111 6.97 -14.85 -7.51
CA PRO A 111 7.15 -13.98 -6.36
C PRO A 111 8.35 -13.05 -6.54
N PRO A 112 8.30 -11.79 -6.06
CA PRO A 112 9.48 -10.94 -6.02
C PRO A 112 10.55 -11.51 -5.06
N SER A 113 11.77 -11.00 -5.14
CA SER A 113 12.86 -11.37 -4.23
C SER A 113 12.46 -11.13 -2.77
N PRO A 114 12.88 -12.00 -1.83
CA PRO A 114 12.61 -11.78 -0.41
C PRO A 114 13.22 -10.47 0.08
N ALA A 115 12.43 -9.69 0.81
CA ALA A 115 12.84 -8.47 1.50
C ALA A 115 12.53 -8.58 2.99
N GLN A 116 13.14 -7.72 3.80
CA GLN A 116 12.80 -7.60 5.21
C GLN A 116 11.58 -6.69 5.37
N ASP A 117 10.56 -7.14 6.12
CA ASP A 117 9.37 -6.34 6.39
C ASP A 117 9.49 -5.55 7.69
N VAL A 118 9.19 -4.24 7.64
CA VAL A 118 9.04 -3.36 8.80
C VAL A 118 7.60 -2.85 8.86
N ASP A 119 6.75 -3.58 9.57
CA ASP A 119 5.34 -3.22 9.76
C ASP A 119 5.17 -2.31 10.98
N LEU A 120 4.97 -1.01 10.72
CA LEU A 120 4.88 0.01 11.76
C LEU A 120 3.66 -0.17 12.67
N LEU A 121 2.57 -0.78 12.20
CA LEU A 121 1.44 -1.14 13.08
C LEU A 121 1.86 -2.20 14.12
N LYS A 122 2.65 -3.20 13.71
CA LYS A 122 3.18 -4.21 14.65
C LYS A 122 4.15 -3.58 15.64
N VAL A 123 5.03 -2.69 15.18
CA VAL A 123 5.95 -1.94 16.04
C VAL A 123 5.16 -1.16 17.08
N ASN A 124 4.14 -0.38 16.65
CA ASN A 124 3.31 0.39 17.56
C ASN A 124 2.63 -0.48 18.63
N ARG A 125 2.00 -1.57 18.22
CA ARG A 125 1.31 -2.48 19.15
C ARG A 125 2.25 -3.14 20.15
N GLN A 126 3.48 -3.43 19.75
CA GLN A 126 4.45 -4.15 20.58
C GLN A 126 5.25 -3.22 21.52
N ARG A 127 5.53 -1.99 21.07
CA ARG A 127 6.48 -1.10 21.77
C ARG A 127 5.81 0.07 22.47
N PHE A 128 4.63 0.49 22.04
CA PHE A 128 3.98 1.69 22.53
C PHE A 128 2.52 1.42 23.00
N LYS A 129 2.04 2.24 23.91
CA LYS A 129 0.69 2.16 24.49
C LYS A 129 -0.15 3.39 24.05
N PHE A 130 -0.22 3.64 22.75
CA PHE A 130 -1.14 4.66 22.23
C PHE A 130 -2.60 4.26 22.50
N ALA A 131 -3.48 5.25 22.73
CA ALA A 131 -4.91 5.01 22.91
C ALA A 131 -5.57 4.42 21.66
N SER A 132 -5.01 4.68 20.48
CA SER A 132 -5.39 4.06 19.21
C SER A 132 -4.15 3.74 18.39
N ASN A 133 -4.19 2.61 17.69
CA ASN A 133 -3.13 2.23 16.73
C ASN A 133 -3.50 2.57 15.28
N LYS A 134 -4.46 3.46 15.03
CA LYS A 134 -4.73 3.98 13.69
C LYS A 134 -3.60 4.91 13.27
N LEU A 135 -3.12 4.82 12.03
CA LEU A 135 -2.03 5.64 11.49
C LEU A 135 -2.25 7.13 11.80
N GLY A 136 -3.42 7.68 11.43
CA GLY A 136 -3.74 9.10 11.68
C GLY A 136 -3.68 9.51 13.14
N TYR A 137 -4.11 8.65 14.08
CA TYR A 137 -4.01 8.93 15.51
C TYR A 137 -2.55 8.98 15.99
N VAL A 138 -1.74 8.01 15.54
CA VAL A 138 -0.34 7.91 15.97
C VAL A 138 0.47 9.09 15.44
N THR A 139 0.30 9.45 14.17
CA THR A 139 0.99 10.60 13.56
C THR A 139 0.58 11.93 14.19
N GLU A 140 -0.71 12.12 14.50
CA GLU A 140 -1.21 13.29 15.23
C GLU A 140 -0.60 13.37 16.64
N ALA A 141 -0.61 12.26 17.40
CA ALA A 141 -0.04 12.21 18.75
C ALA A 141 1.46 12.50 18.78
N LEU A 142 2.19 12.24 17.70
CA LEU A 142 3.61 12.52 17.54
C LEU A 142 3.88 13.91 16.94
N GLY A 143 2.84 14.68 16.56
CA GLY A 143 2.99 16.00 15.93
C GLY A 143 3.52 15.94 14.50
N LEU A 144 3.37 14.81 13.83
CA LEU A 144 3.69 14.60 12.42
C LEU A 144 2.56 15.09 11.52
N GLU A 145 2.79 15.09 10.20
CA GLU A 145 1.71 15.37 9.26
C GLU A 145 0.54 14.40 9.48
N THR A 146 -0.67 14.89 9.30
CA THR A 146 -1.88 14.10 9.53
C THR A 146 -2.43 13.52 8.24
N LYS A 147 -3.20 12.45 8.38
CA LYS A 147 -3.91 11.80 7.28
C LYS A 147 -4.93 12.76 6.66
N ILE A 148 -5.04 12.76 5.33
CA ILE A 148 -6.09 13.51 4.62
C ILE A 148 -7.44 12.84 4.93
N GLU A 149 -8.41 13.61 5.40
CA GLU A 149 -9.78 13.15 5.49
C GLU A 149 -10.37 13.02 4.09
N THR A 150 -10.93 11.85 3.80
CA THR A 150 -11.61 11.59 2.52
C THR A 150 -13.11 11.55 2.72
N GLY A 151 -13.87 11.66 1.65
CA GLY A 151 -15.32 11.42 1.66
C GLY A 151 -15.75 9.99 2.02
N GLY A 152 -14.86 9.18 2.56
CA GLY A 152 -15.10 7.78 2.94
C GLY A 152 -15.58 6.95 1.77
N GLN A 153 -16.60 6.09 1.98
CA GLN A 153 -17.13 5.18 0.96
C GLN A 153 -17.58 5.90 -0.34
N ASN A 154 -17.99 7.17 -0.23
CA ASN A 154 -18.40 7.94 -1.42
C ASN A 154 -17.24 8.16 -2.40
N LEU A 155 -16.03 8.41 -1.90
CA LEU A 155 -14.85 8.54 -2.78
C LEU A 155 -14.60 7.25 -3.56
N TRP A 156 -14.63 6.08 -2.89
CA TRP A 156 -14.49 4.79 -3.56
C TRP A 156 -15.56 4.54 -4.61
N ASN A 157 -16.82 4.89 -4.32
CA ASN A 157 -17.91 4.74 -5.29
C ASN A 157 -17.67 5.56 -6.56
N GLU A 158 -17.19 6.80 -6.44
CA GLU A 158 -16.92 7.65 -7.60
C GLU A 158 -15.63 7.21 -8.33
N VAL A 159 -14.61 6.73 -7.61
CA VAL A 159 -13.41 6.12 -8.21
C VAL A 159 -13.78 4.91 -9.07
N LEU A 160 -14.63 4.02 -8.56
CA LEU A 160 -15.10 2.83 -9.29
C LEU A 160 -15.95 3.17 -10.52
N LYS A 161 -16.66 4.31 -10.51
CA LYS A 161 -17.35 4.86 -11.69
C LYS A 161 -16.40 5.51 -12.71
N GLY A 162 -15.12 5.65 -12.36
CA GLY A 162 -14.11 6.26 -13.25
C GLY A 162 -14.09 7.80 -13.23
N ASP A 163 -14.69 8.44 -12.20
CA ASP A 163 -14.68 9.90 -12.10
C ASP A 163 -13.26 10.46 -11.98
N LYS A 164 -12.93 11.45 -12.80
CA LYS A 164 -11.57 12.00 -12.89
C LYS A 164 -11.16 12.77 -11.64
N LYS A 165 -12.10 13.46 -11.00
CA LYS A 165 -11.81 14.27 -9.80
C LYS A 165 -11.62 13.34 -8.61
N ALA A 166 -12.47 12.32 -8.48
CA ALA A 166 -12.33 11.30 -7.45
C ALA A 166 -10.98 10.57 -7.56
N TRP A 167 -10.54 10.21 -8.77
CA TRP A 167 -9.21 9.61 -8.97
C TRP A 167 -8.05 10.56 -8.61
N ALA A 168 -8.19 11.86 -8.86
CA ALA A 168 -7.19 12.84 -8.46
C ALA A 168 -7.11 12.99 -6.93
N GLU A 169 -8.25 12.94 -6.23
CA GLU A 169 -8.33 12.94 -4.77
C GLU A 169 -7.76 11.64 -4.19
N PHE A 170 -8.14 10.49 -4.73
CA PHE A 170 -7.67 9.17 -4.35
C PHE A 170 -6.15 9.03 -4.46
N ARG A 171 -5.57 9.57 -5.55
CA ARG A 171 -4.12 9.67 -5.72
C ARG A 171 -3.46 10.50 -4.62
N LYS A 172 -4.01 11.65 -4.28
CA LYS A 172 -3.46 12.51 -3.21
C LYS A 172 -3.49 11.80 -1.87
N TYR A 173 -4.59 11.13 -1.59
CA TYR A 173 -4.79 10.35 -0.38
C TYR A 173 -3.73 9.25 -0.24
N ASN A 174 -3.58 8.37 -1.24
CA ASN A 174 -2.63 7.26 -1.21
C ASN A 174 -1.16 7.75 -1.15
N ILE A 175 -0.82 8.85 -1.87
CA ILE A 175 0.50 9.49 -1.77
C ILE A 175 0.76 10.02 -0.36
N GLN A 176 -0.24 10.65 0.27
CA GLN A 176 -0.09 11.16 1.63
C GLN A 176 0.13 10.04 2.64
N ASP A 177 -0.57 8.90 2.51
CA ASP A 177 -0.38 7.76 3.39
C ASP A 177 1.07 7.22 3.32
N VAL A 178 1.71 7.20 2.15
CA VAL A 178 3.13 6.87 2.00
C VAL A 178 4.04 7.90 2.69
N LEU A 179 3.77 9.20 2.52
CA LEU A 179 4.59 10.25 3.11
C LEU A 179 4.54 10.24 4.64
N ILE A 180 3.35 10.12 5.22
CA ILE A 180 3.22 10.05 6.70
C ILE A 180 3.75 8.74 7.27
N THR A 181 3.70 7.65 6.49
CA THR A 181 4.30 6.37 6.87
C THR A 181 5.83 6.46 6.89
N GLU A 182 6.44 7.16 5.91
CA GLU A 182 7.88 7.45 5.92
C GLU A 182 8.27 8.29 7.13
N GLN A 183 7.56 9.41 7.39
CA GLN A 183 7.82 10.25 8.57
C GLN A 183 7.72 9.47 9.89
N LEU A 184 6.79 8.53 9.98
CA LEU A 184 6.65 7.68 11.16
C LEU A 184 7.79 6.63 11.27
N PHE A 185 8.37 6.23 10.15
CA PHE A 185 9.50 5.30 10.10
C PHE A 185 10.82 5.96 10.53
N GLU A 186 11.06 7.23 10.15
CA GLU A 186 12.25 8.03 10.50
C GLU A 186 12.23 8.49 11.97
#